data_69e6e2caca32249d4fc7b88aa6e5f22a
#
_entry.id   69e6e2caca32249d4fc7b88aa6e5f22a
#
_cell.length_a   1.000
_cell.length_b   1.000
_cell.length_c   1.000
_cell.angle_alpha   90.00
_cell.angle_beta   90.00
_cell.angle_gamma   90.00
#
_symmetry.space_group_name_H-M   'P 1'
#
loop_
_entity.id
_entity.type
_entity.pdbx_description
1 polymer ?
#
loop_
_entity_poly.entity_id
_entity_poly.type
_entity_poly.pdbx_seq_one_letter_code
_entity_poly.pdbx_strand_id
1 'polypeptide(L)'
;MRLASCLLLAVAVSACPAPKSGESAPPVVRAESMPVGGPPGHAGAGPVIGGDKPSLPSATAVSAATPRLDELPPVFVDAAERLTAAAQGRTRAWELLAVLSDTFGHRLSGSRALERAIDWSIEQMKRDGLDSPRREKVMVPHWVRGAERARVVAPIERDLVILGLGGTVGGKVRGEIAVVDSLAEIATRGAELRGKIVVINQPMPRFDHERHETHYGETVRIRGGGASEAAKVGATAVLIRSVTANSLRSPHTGALRYEDGVKKIPAAAVTLEDAELLARLARRGKTTVELSLGAKTLPDSPSANAIAELRGRELPDEVVVIGGHIDSWDVGDGSTDDGGGCMMAIEAAALLKELGLVPRRTIRVVLFTNEENGLRGGKAYHAAHGKEKHVAAIEADTGSGAPRGFGISGTPEEVAAVQRFAPLFEGLGASVLEAGGGGADISPLTKDGVLSLGLHPDASAYFDLHHSPADTFDKIDPDHLERNAAAMALMAFVLAER
;
A
#
# COMPACT_ATOMS: atom_id res chain seq x y z
N MET A 1 31.45 -44.50 38.29
CA MET A 1 32.85 -43.99 38.20
C MET A 1 33.06 -43.43 36.80
N ARG A 2 33.08 -42.15 36.67
CA ARG A 2 33.96 -41.28 35.86
C ARG A 2 33.35 -39.87 35.88
N LEU A 3 34.13 -38.96 36.43
CA LEU A 3 33.88 -37.54 36.60
C LEU A 3 33.90 -36.81 35.25
N ALA A 4 32.97 -35.86 35.08
CA ALA A 4 33.05 -34.87 34.03
C ALA A 4 33.35 -33.53 34.66
N SER A 5 34.47 -32.95 34.26
CA SER A 5 34.96 -31.65 34.70
C SER A 5 34.20 -30.52 34.04
N CYS A 6 33.69 -29.58 34.86
CA CYS A 6 33.21 -28.27 34.40
C CYS A 6 34.38 -27.31 34.17
N LEU A 7 34.44 -26.75 32.98
CA LEU A 7 35.39 -25.64 32.66
C LEU A 7 34.62 -24.34 32.80
N LEU A 8 34.99 -23.53 33.78
CA LEU A 8 34.54 -22.14 33.93
C LEU A 8 35.39 -21.26 33.01
N LEU A 9 34.75 -20.56 32.10
CA LEU A 9 35.37 -19.49 31.31
C LEU A 9 35.11 -18.15 32.01
N ALA A 10 36.14 -17.52 32.53
CA ALA A 10 36.11 -16.17 33.11
C ALA A 10 36.19 -15.15 31.98
N VAL A 11 35.16 -14.27 31.85
CA VAL A 11 35.15 -13.13 30.95
C VAL A 11 35.77 -11.95 31.69
N ALA A 12 36.90 -11.45 31.24
CA ALA A 12 37.51 -10.23 31.75
C ALA A 12 36.79 -9.01 31.15
N VAL A 13 36.18 -8.20 32.04
CA VAL A 13 35.60 -6.89 31.68
C VAL A 13 36.76 -5.88 31.72
N SER A 14 37.13 -5.34 30.55
CA SER A 14 38.07 -4.25 30.42
C SER A 14 37.34 -2.92 30.62
N ALA A 15 37.70 -2.18 31.68
CA ALA A 15 37.15 -0.87 31.98
C ALA A 15 37.80 0.19 31.10
N CYS A 16 37.01 0.99 30.37
CA CYS A 16 37.46 2.23 29.73
C CYS A 16 37.66 3.35 30.76
N PRO A 17 38.70 4.16 30.66
CA PRO A 17 38.90 5.31 31.54
C PRO A 17 37.99 6.49 31.14
N ALA A 18 37.50 7.24 32.15
CA ALA A 18 36.73 8.45 32.02
C ALA A 18 37.51 9.62 31.40
N PRO A 19 36.89 10.50 30.59
CA PRO A 19 37.58 11.67 30.04
C PRO A 19 37.77 12.77 31.11
N LYS A 20 38.93 13.40 31.03
CA LYS A 20 39.29 14.54 31.89
C LYS A 20 38.54 15.79 31.46
N SER A 21 37.96 16.49 32.44
CA SER A 21 37.37 17.80 32.30
C SER A 21 38.41 18.87 31.97
N GLY A 22 38.15 19.66 30.93
CA GLY A 22 38.85 20.91 30.70
C GLY A 22 39.20 21.18 29.23
N GLU A 23 38.21 21.48 28.42
CA GLU A 23 38.39 22.28 27.21
C GLU A 23 37.11 23.12 26.95
N SER A 24 37.32 24.43 26.88
CA SER A 24 36.27 25.43 26.66
C SER A 24 35.75 25.38 25.23
N ALA A 25 34.41 25.39 25.09
CA ALA A 25 33.73 25.47 23.82
C ALA A 25 34.00 26.82 23.10
N PRO A 26 34.13 26.83 21.77
CA PRO A 26 34.22 28.07 21.01
C PRO A 26 32.89 28.83 20.97
N PRO A 27 32.89 30.17 20.80
CA PRO A 27 31.71 31.00 20.88
C PRO A 27 30.72 30.74 19.74
N VAL A 28 29.44 30.67 20.09
CA VAL A 28 28.31 30.61 19.16
C VAL A 28 28.17 31.97 18.45
N VAL A 29 28.41 32.00 17.15
CA VAL A 29 28.11 33.17 16.31
C VAL A 29 26.60 33.15 16.01
N ARG A 30 25.88 34.13 16.53
CA ARG A 30 24.48 34.40 16.14
C ARG A 30 24.46 34.96 14.72
N ALA A 31 23.79 34.27 13.81
CA ALA A 31 23.46 34.80 12.49
C ALA A 31 22.34 35.83 12.64
N GLU A 32 22.61 37.07 12.20
CA GLU A 32 21.60 38.12 12.05
C GLU A 32 20.69 37.79 10.86
N SER A 33 19.39 37.97 11.09
CA SER A 33 18.35 37.80 10.08
C SER A 33 18.42 38.91 9.01
N MET A 34 18.69 38.51 7.77
CA MET A 34 18.51 39.40 6.62
C MET A 34 17.08 39.36 6.11
N PRO A 35 16.51 40.49 5.62
CA PRO A 35 15.14 40.52 5.15
C PRO A 35 15.00 39.84 3.76
N VAL A 36 13.95 39.01 3.66
CA VAL A 36 13.57 38.32 2.42
C VAL A 36 12.94 39.32 1.47
N GLY A 37 13.63 39.63 0.36
CA GLY A 37 13.06 40.36 -0.76
C GLY A 37 12.20 39.44 -1.63
N GLY A 38 10.95 39.82 -1.89
CA GLY A 38 10.04 39.06 -2.73
C GLY A 38 10.45 39.09 -4.23
N PRO A 39 10.06 38.07 -5.01
CA PRO A 39 10.39 37.99 -6.43
C PRO A 39 9.56 38.99 -7.28
N PRO A 40 10.12 39.50 -8.38
CA PRO A 40 9.40 40.39 -9.29
C PRO A 40 8.38 39.63 -10.14
N GLY A 41 7.19 40.20 -10.30
CA GLY A 41 6.13 39.68 -11.13
C GLY A 41 6.48 39.71 -12.62
N HIS A 42 6.17 38.62 -13.32
CA HIS A 42 6.10 38.62 -14.79
C HIS A 42 4.65 38.47 -15.23
N ALA A 43 4.15 39.55 -15.82
CA ALA A 43 2.95 39.56 -16.64
C ALA A 43 3.27 38.95 -18.01
N GLY A 44 2.42 38.03 -18.49
CA GLY A 44 2.50 37.48 -19.83
C GLY A 44 1.37 36.49 -20.07
N ALA A 45 0.18 37.01 -20.41
CA ALA A 45 -0.96 36.22 -20.81
C ALA A 45 -0.80 35.75 -22.26
N GLY A 46 -0.84 34.45 -22.51
CA GLY A 46 -1.10 33.82 -23.81
C GLY A 46 -2.39 33.00 -23.75
N PRO A 47 -3.13 32.76 -24.82
CA PRO A 47 -4.55 32.44 -24.80
C PRO A 47 -4.78 31.00 -24.33
N VAL A 48 -5.64 30.88 -23.33
CA VAL A 48 -6.21 29.63 -22.85
C VAL A 48 -7.28 29.19 -23.83
N ILE A 49 -7.07 28.07 -24.51
CA ILE A 49 -8.17 27.39 -25.23
C ILE A 49 -9.01 26.70 -24.18
N GLY A 50 -10.17 27.26 -23.90
CA GLY A 50 -11.16 26.73 -22.98
C GLY A 50 -11.78 25.45 -23.54
N GLY A 51 -11.56 24.35 -22.86
CA GLY A 51 -12.41 23.18 -22.90
C GLY A 51 -13.34 23.26 -21.69
N ASP A 52 -14.60 23.52 -21.92
CA ASP A 52 -15.65 23.48 -20.91
C ASP A 52 -15.67 22.12 -20.20
N LYS A 53 -15.25 22.10 -18.94
CA LYS A 53 -15.64 21.02 -18.04
C LYS A 53 -17.15 21.18 -17.79
N PRO A 54 -17.97 20.15 -18.02
CA PRO A 54 -19.35 20.22 -17.60
C PRO A 54 -19.37 20.41 -16.07
N SER A 55 -19.88 21.54 -15.62
CA SER A 55 -20.24 21.76 -14.24
C SER A 55 -21.28 20.72 -13.87
N LEU A 56 -20.91 19.76 -13.00
CA LEU A 56 -21.88 18.91 -12.36
C LEU A 56 -22.89 19.79 -11.63
N PRO A 57 -24.19 19.55 -11.79
CA PRO A 57 -25.19 20.29 -11.05
C PRO A 57 -24.91 20.09 -9.57
N SER A 58 -24.88 21.18 -8.82
CA SER A 58 -24.85 21.17 -7.37
C SER A 58 -26.08 20.35 -6.91
N ALA A 59 -25.84 19.08 -6.59
CA ALA A 59 -26.84 18.26 -5.95
C ALA A 59 -27.12 18.93 -4.60
N THR A 60 -28.29 19.51 -4.45
CA THR A 60 -28.86 19.81 -3.15
C THR A 60 -28.93 18.48 -2.40
N ALA A 61 -27.90 18.20 -1.61
CA ALA A 61 -27.87 17.09 -0.70
C ALA A 61 -29.05 17.28 0.24
N VAL A 62 -30.10 16.48 0.08
CA VAL A 62 -31.05 16.24 1.13
C VAL A 62 -30.27 15.52 2.21
N SER A 63 -29.74 16.28 3.15
CA SER A 63 -29.19 15.75 4.39
C SER A 63 -30.35 15.13 5.15
N ALA A 64 -30.65 13.87 4.87
CA ALA A 64 -31.42 13.08 5.80
C ALA A 64 -30.59 13.05 7.09
N ALA A 65 -31.14 13.52 8.20
CA ALA A 65 -30.47 13.48 9.49
C ALA A 65 -30.03 12.03 9.74
N THR A 66 -28.73 11.85 10.12
CA THR A 66 -28.21 10.53 10.51
C THR A 66 -29.13 9.98 11.61
N PRO A 67 -29.73 8.79 11.47
CA PRO A 67 -30.63 8.24 12.47
C PRO A 67 -29.86 8.04 13.79
N ARG A 68 -30.59 8.10 14.88
CA ARG A 68 -30.04 7.72 16.18
C ARG A 68 -29.88 6.20 16.24
N LEU A 69 -29.01 5.71 17.13
CA LEU A 69 -28.77 4.28 17.28
C LEU A 69 -30.07 3.50 17.61
N ASP A 70 -30.95 4.09 18.44
CA ASP A 70 -32.25 3.52 18.83
C ASP A 70 -33.30 3.51 17.69
N GLU A 71 -33.03 4.17 16.58
CA GLU A 71 -33.87 4.17 15.39
C GLU A 71 -33.47 3.10 14.35
N LEU A 72 -32.30 2.45 14.58
CA LEU A 72 -31.83 1.38 13.71
C LEU A 72 -32.41 0.02 14.09
N PRO A 73 -32.53 -0.93 13.14
CA PRO A 73 -33.06 -2.26 13.44
C PRO A 73 -32.29 -2.93 14.57
N PRO A 74 -32.95 -3.53 15.58
CA PRO A 74 -32.29 -4.12 16.74
C PRO A 74 -31.23 -5.17 16.42
N VAL A 75 -31.37 -5.91 15.33
CA VAL A 75 -30.40 -6.93 14.88
C VAL A 75 -29.03 -6.31 14.55
N PHE A 76 -29.00 -5.10 14.02
CA PHE A 76 -27.74 -4.40 13.73
C PHE A 76 -27.13 -3.80 14.98
N VAL A 77 -27.96 -3.29 15.90
CA VAL A 77 -27.49 -2.76 17.19
C VAL A 77 -26.89 -3.88 18.03
N ASP A 78 -27.56 -5.03 18.16
CA ASP A 78 -27.01 -6.22 18.84
C ASP A 78 -25.68 -6.68 18.24
N ALA A 79 -25.60 -6.75 16.90
CA ALA A 79 -24.38 -7.12 16.23
C ALA A 79 -23.23 -6.13 16.51
N ALA A 80 -23.50 -4.81 16.48
CA ALA A 80 -22.53 -3.76 16.75
C ALA A 80 -22.01 -3.83 18.20
N GLU A 81 -22.90 -3.99 19.18
CA GLU A 81 -22.52 -4.12 20.60
C GLU A 81 -21.63 -5.35 20.83
N ARG A 82 -22.02 -6.51 20.27
CA ARG A 82 -21.29 -7.77 20.43
C ARG A 82 -19.94 -7.76 19.74
N LEU A 83 -19.84 -7.22 18.52
CA LEU A 83 -18.57 -7.10 17.79
C LEU A 83 -17.65 -6.08 18.46
N THR A 84 -18.17 -4.95 18.93
CA THR A 84 -17.38 -3.96 19.68
C THR A 84 -16.84 -4.54 20.99
N ALA A 85 -17.67 -5.31 21.73
CA ALA A 85 -17.21 -5.98 22.94
C ALA A 85 -16.18 -7.08 22.64
N ALA A 86 -16.35 -7.85 21.56
CA ALA A 86 -15.42 -8.90 21.17
C ALA A 86 -14.06 -8.38 20.70
N ALA A 87 -13.99 -7.19 20.12
CA ALA A 87 -12.74 -6.56 19.70
C ALA A 87 -11.88 -6.10 20.88
N GLN A 88 -12.49 -5.83 22.05
CA GLN A 88 -11.75 -5.31 23.22
C GLN A 88 -10.76 -6.34 23.77
N GLY A 89 -9.46 -6.00 23.74
CA GLY A 89 -8.40 -6.86 24.25
C GLY A 89 -8.13 -8.13 23.43
N ARG A 90 -8.76 -8.27 22.28
CA ARG A 90 -8.50 -9.36 21.33
C ARG A 90 -7.18 -9.09 20.60
N THR A 91 -6.46 -10.14 20.23
CA THR A 91 -5.16 -10.07 19.55
C THR A 91 -5.04 -11.09 18.42
N ARG A 92 -6.14 -11.74 18.03
CA ARG A 92 -6.07 -12.87 17.09
C ARG A 92 -5.66 -12.44 15.66
N ALA A 93 -6.19 -11.36 15.12
CA ALA A 93 -5.75 -10.85 13.81
C ALA A 93 -4.27 -10.49 13.85
N TRP A 94 -3.82 -9.84 14.93
CA TRP A 94 -2.43 -9.48 15.15
C TRP A 94 -1.51 -10.71 15.28
N GLU A 95 -1.93 -11.74 16.00
CA GLU A 95 -1.20 -13.02 16.11
C GLU A 95 -1.10 -13.75 14.76
N LEU A 96 -2.17 -13.74 13.97
CA LEU A 96 -2.17 -14.30 12.61
C LEU A 96 -1.22 -13.51 11.69
N LEU A 97 -1.23 -12.19 11.79
CA LEU A 97 -0.32 -11.33 11.04
C LEU A 97 1.14 -11.56 11.44
N ALA A 98 1.42 -11.75 12.74
CA ALA A 98 2.74 -12.12 13.21
C ALA A 98 3.25 -13.40 12.54
N VAL A 99 2.40 -14.45 12.47
CA VAL A 99 2.74 -15.69 11.78
C VAL A 99 2.97 -15.46 10.29
N LEU A 100 2.11 -14.67 9.62
CA LEU A 100 2.25 -14.35 8.20
C LEU A 100 3.59 -13.64 7.93
N SER A 101 3.91 -12.63 8.71
CA SER A 101 5.13 -11.82 8.58
C SER A 101 6.40 -12.62 8.92
N ASP A 102 6.44 -13.24 10.10
CA ASP A 102 7.64 -13.92 10.61
C ASP A 102 7.95 -15.23 9.86
N THR A 103 6.92 -15.95 9.39
CA THR A 103 7.10 -17.28 8.78
C THR A 103 7.30 -17.21 7.28
N PHE A 104 6.63 -16.29 6.60
CA PHE A 104 6.64 -16.19 5.15
C PHE A 104 7.38 -14.93 4.66
N GLY A 105 7.37 -13.86 5.44
CA GLY A 105 7.97 -12.57 5.07
C GLY A 105 7.34 -12.00 3.81
N HIS A 106 8.16 -11.39 2.95
CA HIS A 106 7.71 -10.84 1.68
C HIS A 106 7.16 -11.93 0.73
N ARG A 107 6.09 -11.60 0.01
CA ARG A 107 5.26 -12.56 -0.73
C ARG A 107 5.02 -12.16 -2.18
N LEU A 108 6.06 -11.71 -2.89
CA LEU A 108 5.92 -11.27 -4.28
C LEU A 108 5.41 -12.40 -5.18
N SER A 109 4.57 -12.06 -6.15
CA SER A 109 4.01 -12.96 -7.16
C SER A 109 5.07 -13.84 -7.81
N GLY A 110 4.80 -15.15 -7.88
CA GLY A 110 5.73 -16.19 -8.37
C GLY A 110 6.70 -16.72 -7.32
N SER A 111 6.70 -16.19 -6.10
CA SER A 111 7.55 -16.67 -5.02
C SER A 111 6.99 -17.90 -4.31
N ARG A 112 7.88 -18.73 -3.75
CA ARG A 112 7.46 -19.85 -2.89
C ARG A 112 6.85 -19.40 -1.56
N ALA A 113 7.21 -18.20 -1.09
CA ALA A 113 6.68 -17.61 0.12
C ALA A 113 5.18 -17.33 -0.04
N LEU A 114 4.79 -16.69 -1.16
CA LEU A 114 3.39 -16.44 -1.49
C LEU A 114 2.57 -17.74 -1.52
N GLU A 115 3.04 -18.78 -2.23
CA GLU A 115 2.29 -20.04 -2.33
C GLU A 115 2.06 -20.70 -0.97
N ARG A 116 3.08 -20.67 -0.10
CA ARG A 116 2.97 -21.20 1.26
C ARG A 116 2.04 -20.36 2.15
N ALA A 117 2.03 -19.04 1.97
CA ALA A 117 1.13 -18.14 2.69
C ALA A 117 -0.33 -18.37 2.28
N ILE A 118 -0.59 -18.58 0.98
CA ILE A 118 -1.93 -18.96 0.48
C ILE A 118 -2.40 -20.25 1.10
N ASP A 119 -1.58 -21.30 1.10
CA ASP A 119 -1.93 -22.60 1.70
C ASP A 119 -2.21 -22.46 3.20
N TRP A 120 -1.37 -21.71 3.90
CA TRP A 120 -1.54 -21.46 5.32
C TRP A 120 -2.83 -20.68 5.63
N SER A 121 -3.16 -19.66 4.85
CA SER A 121 -4.40 -18.87 5.02
C SER A 121 -5.65 -19.74 4.84
N ILE A 122 -5.65 -20.64 3.85
CA ILE A 122 -6.73 -21.60 3.64
C ILE A 122 -6.89 -22.53 4.86
N GLU A 123 -5.79 -23.01 5.43
CA GLU A 123 -5.85 -23.84 6.63
C GLU A 123 -6.31 -23.04 7.87
N GLN A 124 -6.03 -21.74 7.97
CA GLN A 124 -6.60 -20.89 9.03
C GLN A 124 -8.12 -20.79 8.87
N MET A 125 -8.61 -20.40 7.68
CA MET A 125 -10.05 -20.31 7.40
C MET A 125 -10.78 -21.64 7.64
N LYS A 126 -10.14 -22.75 7.36
CA LYS A 126 -10.67 -24.09 7.67
C LYS A 126 -10.75 -24.38 9.18
N ARG A 127 -9.73 -23.97 9.95
CA ARG A 127 -9.72 -24.12 11.43
C ARG A 127 -10.81 -23.26 12.06
N ASP A 128 -11.10 -22.09 11.48
CA ASP A 128 -12.20 -21.22 11.89
C ASP A 128 -13.58 -21.81 11.52
N GLY A 129 -13.58 -22.96 10.82
CA GLY A 129 -14.78 -23.66 10.39
C GLY A 129 -15.55 -22.91 9.31
N LEU A 130 -14.92 -22.03 8.53
CA LEU A 130 -15.54 -21.41 7.36
C LEU A 130 -15.84 -22.48 6.30
N ASP A 131 -16.87 -22.22 5.49
CA ASP A 131 -17.33 -23.13 4.47
C ASP A 131 -16.45 -23.07 3.21
N SER A 132 -16.25 -24.22 2.58
CA SER A 132 -15.60 -24.35 1.26
C SER A 132 -14.24 -23.67 1.12
N PRO A 133 -13.29 -23.78 2.08
CA PRO A 133 -11.97 -23.19 1.95
C PRO A 133 -11.22 -23.84 0.79
N ARG A 134 -10.73 -23.00 -0.16
CA ARG A 134 -10.15 -23.51 -1.41
C ARG A 134 -9.17 -22.52 -2.04
N ARG A 135 -8.33 -23.07 -2.93
CA ARG A 135 -7.52 -22.32 -3.89
C ARG A 135 -8.31 -22.11 -5.18
N GLU A 136 -8.35 -20.89 -5.69
CA GLU A 136 -8.81 -20.62 -7.05
C GLU A 136 -7.63 -20.21 -7.92
N LYS A 137 -7.31 -21.02 -8.93
CA LYS A 137 -6.08 -20.92 -9.72
C LYS A 137 -5.99 -19.62 -10.48
N VAL A 138 -4.82 -18.98 -10.42
CA VAL A 138 -4.44 -17.77 -11.15
C VAL A 138 -3.04 -17.95 -11.72
N MET A 139 -2.80 -17.55 -12.96
CA MET A 139 -1.44 -17.44 -13.50
C MET A 139 -0.93 -16.03 -13.28
N VAL A 140 0.23 -15.89 -12.61
CA VAL A 140 0.79 -14.60 -12.21
C VAL A 140 2.14 -14.33 -12.87
N PRO A 141 2.52 -13.08 -13.14
CA PRO A 141 3.85 -12.74 -13.62
C PRO A 141 4.91 -13.12 -12.58
N HIS A 142 6.04 -13.58 -13.08
CA HIS A 142 7.18 -13.96 -12.25
C HIS A 142 8.37 -13.06 -12.59
N TRP A 143 8.58 -12.04 -11.76
CA TRP A 143 9.71 -11.16 -11.84
C TRP A 143 10.59 -11.33 -10.60
N VAL A 144 11.91 -11.29 -10.77
CA VAL A 144 12.89 -11.40 -9.69
C VAL A 144 13.85 -10.22 -9.76
N ARG A 145 14.13 -9.60 -8.63
CA ARG A 145 14.95 -8.40 -8.49
C ARG A 145 16.43 -8.65 -8.81
N GLY A 146 16.99 -9.68 -8.24
CA GLY A 146 18.44 -9.97 -8.33
C GLY A 146 19.28 -8.98 -7.53
N ALA A 147 20.60 -8.98 -7.82
CA ALA A 147 21.53 -8.06 -7.15
C ALA A 147 21.45 -6.65 -7.74
N GLU A 148 21.46 -5.64 -6.88
CA GLU A 148 21.30 -4.22 -7.25
C GLU A 148 22.41 -3.37 -6.66
N ARG A 149 22.88 -2.39 -7.42
CA ARG A 149 23.83 -1.39 -6.94
C ARG A 149 23.72 -0.12 -7.77
N ALA A 150 23.80 1.03 -7.10
CA ALA A 150 24.04 2.31 -7.74
C ALA A 150 25.11 3.10 -6.96
N ARG A 151 25.93 3.89 -7.68
CA ARG A 151 26.92 4.77 -7.04
C ARG A 151 27.19 5.99 -7.91
N VAL A 152 27.44 7.12 -7.29
CA VAL A 152 28.11 8.25 -7.91
C VAL A 152 29.59 7.93 -8.07
N VAL A 153 30.14 8.13 -9.26
CA VAL A 153 31.56 7.86 -9.55
C VAL A 153 32.34 9.12 -9.92
N ALA A 154 31.65 10.23 -10.19
CA ALA A 154 32.21 11.56 -10.36
C ALA A 154 31.11 12.62 -10.09
N PRO A 155 31.41 13.76 -9.50
CA PRO A 155 32.74 14.27 -9.06
C PRO A 155 33.23 13.70 -7.72
N ILE A 156 32.39 12.90 -7.05
CA ILE A 156 32.71 12.20 -5.79
C ILE A 156 32.42 10.73 -5.96
N GLU A 157 33.02 9.88 -5.11
CA GLU A 157 32.62 8.47 -5.00
C GLU A 157 31.66 8.28 -3.83
N ARG A 158 30.43 7.78 -4.12
CA ARG A 158 29.42 7.54 -3.08
C ARG A 158 28.40 6.50 -3.51
N ASP A 159 28.18 5.50 -2.68
CA ASP A 159 27.10 4.54 -2.89
C ASP A 159 25.73 5.22 -2.63
N LEU A 160 24.75 4.87 -3.47
CA LEU A 160 23.36 5.28 -3.37
C LEU A 160 22.53 4.12 -2.85
N VAL A 161 21.52 4.42 -2.05
CA VAL A 161 20.55 3.41 -1.59
C VAL A 161 19.39 3.38 -2.58
N ILE A 162 19.19 2.22 -3.21
CA ILE A 162 18.22 2.03 -4.28
C ILE A 162 17.34 0.80 -4.05
N LEU A 163 16.21 0.79 -4.73
CA LEU A 163 15.42 -0.40 -5.05
C LEU A 163 15.03 -0.34 -6.54
N GLY A 164 15.35 -1.38 -7.30
CA GLY A 164 14.84 -1.55 -8.66
C GLY A 164 13.31 -1.51 -8.67
N LEU A 165 12.71 -0.84 -9.63
CA LEU A 165 11.25 -0.81 -9.76
C LEU A 165 10.74 -2.18 -10.21
N GLY A 166 9.62 -2.60 -9.67
CA GLY A 166 8.97 -3.85 -10.02
C GLY A 166 8.67 -3.95 -11.52
N GLY A 167 9.14 -5.03 -12.15
CA GLY A 167 9.05 -5.20 -13.61
C GLY A 167 10.19 -4.55 -14.42
N THR A 168 11.14 -3.86 -13.76
CA THR A 168 12.30 -3.31 -14.47
C THR A 168 13.14 -4.39 -15.14
N VAL A 169 13.77 -4.04 -16.27
CA VAL A 169 14.77 -4.90 -16.90
C VAL A 169 16.11 -4.78 -16.19
N GLY A 170 16.87 -5.86 -16.16
CA GLY A 170 18.28 -5.84 -15.72
C GLY A 170 19.17 -5.08 -16.70
N GLY A 171 20.31 -4.64 -16.20
CA GLY A 171 21.32 -3.97 -17.02
C GLY A 171 22.40 -3.29 -16.20
N LYS A 172 23.51 -2.95 -16.88
CA LYS A 172 24.59 -2.13 -16.33
C LYS A 172 24.71 -0.87 -17.16
N VAL A 173 24.59 0.28 -16.52
CA VAL A 173 24.65 1.59 -17.16
C VAL A 173 25.62 2.49 -16.39
N ARG A 174 26.49 3.17 -17.13
CA ARG A 174 27.31 4.27 -16.60
C ARG A 174 27.04 5.48 -17.46
N GLY A 175 26.64 6.58 -16.87
CA GLY A 175 26.29 7.79 -17.61
C GLY A 175 26.24 9.04 -16.76
N GLU A 176 26.29 10.18 -17.44
CA GLU A 176 25.98 11.47 -16.84
C GLU A 176 24.50 11.50 -16.47
N ILE A 177 24.18 12.05 -15.29
CA ILE A 177 22.77 12.24 -14.91
C ILE A 177 22.21 13.55 -15.46
N ALA A 178 20.90 13.53 -15.69
CA ALA A 178 20.11 14.75 -15.89
C ALA A 178 18.91 14.71 -14.90
N VAL A 179 18.80 15.72 -14.06
CA VAL A 179 17.71 15.82 -13.10
C VAL A 179 16.55 16.58 -13.73
N VAL A 180 15.34 16.08 -13.53
CA VAL A 180 14.06 16.69 -13.94
C VAL A 180 13.10 16.65 -12.75
N ASP A 181 12.19 17.62 -12.67
CA ASP A 181 11.24 17.74 -11.57
C ASP A 181 9.84 17.18 -11.92
N SER A 182 9.63 16.73 -13.17
CA SER A 182 8.36 16.13 -13.61
C SER A 182 8.50 15.31 -14.89
N LEU A 183 7.49 14.48 -15.19
CA LEU A 183 7.40 13.78 -16.48
C LEU A 183 7.28 14.74 -17.66
N ALA A 184 6.58 15.88 -17.50
CA ALA A 184 6.44 16.89 -18.54
C ALA A 184 7.78 17.53 -18.92
N GLU A 185 8.68 17.70 -17.98
CA GLU A 185 10.03 18.23 -18.25
C GLU A 185 10.86 17.26 -19.11
N ILE A 186 10.67 15.94 -18.98
CA ILE A 186 11.33 14.96 -19.86
C ILE A 186 10.98 15.24 -21.32
N ALA A 187 9.71 15.43 -21.63
CA ALA A 187 9.26 15.72 -22.99
C ALA A 187 9.80 17.08 -23.50
N THR A 188 9.80 18.10 -22.63
CA THR A 188 10.27 19.46 -22.98
C THR A 188 11.77 19.47 -23.28
N ARG A 189 12.58 18.80 -22.45
CA ARG A 189 14.05 18.75 -22.67
C ARG A 189 14.47 17.81 -23.78
N GLY A 190 13.66 16.80 -24.08
CA GLY A 190 13.79 15.96 -25.27
C GLY A 190 15.22 15.43 -25.50
N ALA A 191 15.83 15.88 -26.62
CA ALA A 191 17.14 15.39 -27.07
C ALA A 191 18.30 15.67 -26.11
N GLU A 192 18.20 16.62 -25.19
CA GLU A 192 19.24 16.89 -24.17
C GLU A 192 19.45 15.69 -23.23
N LEU A 193 18.42 14.87 -23.05
CA LEU A 193 18.40 13.71 -22.16
C LEU A 193 18.96 12.45 -22.83
N ARG A 194 19.21 12.49 -24.14
CA ARG A 194 19.75 11.35 -24.90
C ARG A 194 21.06 10.85 -24.32
N GLY A 195 21.14 9.54 -24.07
CA GLY A 195 22.33 8.88 -23.53
C GLY A 195 22.59 9.11 -22.04
N LYS A 196 21.75 9.89 -21.37
CA LYS A 196 21.89 10.18 -19.94
C LYS A 196 21.09 9.18 -19.06
N ILE A 197 21.39 9.19 -17.78
CA ILE A 197 20.54 8.62 -16.74
C ILE A 197 19.63 9.74 -16.25
N VAL A 198 18.33 9.61 -16.46
CA VAL A 198 17.35 10.62 -16.00
C VAL A 198 17.03 10.38 -14.53
N VAL A 199 17.14 11.43 -13.72
CA VAL A 199 16.73 11.42 -12.31
C VAL A 199 15.46 12.25 -12.18
N ILE A 200 14.32 11.61 -11.89
CA ILE A 200 13.04 12.28 -11.67
C ILE A 200 12.92 12.63 -10.18
N ASN A 201 13.11 13.91 -9.84
CA ASN A 201 13.14 14.38 -8.45
C ASN A 201 11.82 15.05 -8.01
N GLN A 202 10.68 14.58 -8.51
CA GLN A 202 9.37 15.08 -8.12
C GLN A 202 9.05 14.67 -6.66
N PRO A 203 8.86 15.63 -5.73
CA PRO A 203 8.51 15.30 -4.35
C PRO A 203 7.04 14.90 -4.24
N MET A 204 6.74 13.99 -3.32
CA MET A 204 5.39 13.73 -2.85
C MET A 204 5.05 14.72 -1.72
N PRO A 205 3.92 15.45 -1.78
CA PRO A 205 3.47 16.27 -0.68
C PRO A 205 3.20 15.43 0.59
N ARG A 206 3.30 16.08 1.76
CA ARG A 206 2.95 15.42 3.01
C ARG A 206 1.44 15.18 3.08
N PHE A 207 1.06 14.20 3.91
CA PHE A 207 -0.34 13.91 4.21
C PHE A 207 -1.09 15.18 4.67
N ASP A 208 -2.23 15.45 4.05
CA ASP A 208 -3.11 16.54 4.43
C ASP A 208 -4.10 16.04 5.50
N HIS A 209 -3.84 16.40 6.76
CA HIS A 209 -4.67 15.99 7.90
C HIS A 209 -6.07 16.62 7.91
N GLU A 210 -6.27 17.75 7.23
CA GLU A 210 -7.58 18.40 7.15
C GLU A 210 -8.48 17.71 6.13
N ARG A 211 -7.89 17.26 4.99
CA ARG A 211 -8.61 16.61 3.89
C ARG A 211 -8.48 15.11 3.90
N HIS A 212 -7.60 14.55 4.74
CA HIS A 212 -7.21 13.15 4.73
C HIS A 212 -6.71 12.67 3.35
N GLU A 213 -5.90 13.51 2.69
CA GLU A 213 -5.34 13.23 1.36
C GLU A 213 -3.86 12.83 1.44
N THR A 214 -3.51 11.76 0.72
CA THR A 214 -2.14 11.22 0.70
C THR A 214 -1.28 11.79 -0.42
N HIS A 215 -1.86 12.42 -1.45
CA HIS A 215 -1.21 12.89 -2.69
C HIS A 215 -0.47 11.81 -3.50
N TYR A 216 -0.66 10.54 -3.14
CA TYR A 216 0.00 9.43 -3.79
C TYR A 216 -0.40 9.28 -5.26
N GLY A 217 -1.69 9.37 -5.57
CA GLY A 217 -2.23 9.20 -6.92
C GLY A 217 -1.63 10.14 -7.97
N GLU A 218 -1.23 11.33 -7.56
CA GLU A 218 -0.57 12.31 -8.44
C GLU A 218 0.91 11.97 -8.64
N THR A 219 1.59 11.56 -7.56
CA THR A 219 3.05 11.36 -7.55
C THR A 219 3.44 10.01 -8.15
N VAL A 220 2.65 8.96 -7.96
CA VAL A 220 2.95 7.59 -8.43
C VAL A 220 3.18 7.48 -9.94
N ARG A 221 2.71 8.46 -10.72
CA ARG A 221 2.91 8.51 -12.18
C ARG A 221 4.38 8.47 -12.59
N ILE A 222 5.29 9.06 -11.78
CA ILE A 222 6.74 9.01 -12.07
C ILE A 222 7.28 7.58 -11.99
N ARG A 223 6.74 6.75 -11.11
CA ARG A 223 7.08 5.34 -10.99
C ARG A 223 6.51 4.53 -12.15
N GLY A 224 5.22 4.69 -12.41
CA GLY A 224 4.52 3.91 -13.42
C GLY A 224 5.02 4.17 -14.85
N GLY A 225 5.23 5.44 -15.24
CA GLY A 225 5.51 5.84 -16.62
C GLY A 225 6.92 6.39 -16.87
N GLY A 226 7.67 6.76 -15.83
CA GLY A 226 8.94 7.50 -15.97
C GLY A 226 9.97 6.79 -16.85
N ALA A 227 10.07 5.47 -16.77
CA ALA A 227 11.00 4.70 -17.59
C ALA A 227 10.64 4.78 -19.09
N SER A 228 9.38 4.72 -19.46
CA SER A 228 8.92 4.84 -20.85
C SER A 228 9.13 6.25 -21.37
N GLU A 229 8.77 7.29 -20.61
CA GLU A 229 8.95 8.69 -21.02
C GLU A 229 10.43 9.02 -21.24
N ALA A 230 11.31 8.59 -20.34
CA ALA A 230 12.75 8.79 -20.52
C ALA A 230 13.32 7.99 -21.70
N ALA A 231 12.83 6.79 -21.95
CA ALA A 231 13.28 5.97 -23.07
C ALA A 231 12.89 6.58 -24.43
N LYS A 232 11.71 7.22 -24.55
CA LYS A 232 11.25 7.92 -25.77
C LYS A 232 12.22 9.02 -26.21
N VAL A 233 12.86 9.69 -25.27
CA VAL A 233 13.85 10.73 -25.56
C VAL A 233 15.30 10.20 -25.65
N GLY A 234 15.48 8.88 -25.52
CA GLY A 234 16.77 8.20 -25.69
C GLY A 234 17.63 8.15 -24.45
N ALA A 235 17.07 8.29 -23.25
CA ALA A 235 17.76 8.04 -22.00
C ALA A 235 18.16 6.56 -21.88
N THR A 236 19.18 6.27 -21.06
CA THR A 236 19.75 4.93 -20.91
C THR A 236 19.27 4.22 -19.65
N ALA A 237 18.87 4.95 -18.63
CA ALA A 237 18.28 4.46 -17.39
C ALA A 237 17.48 5.57 -16.70
N VAL A 238 16.67 5.20 -15.70
CA VAL A 238 15.92 6.13 -14.86
C VAL A 238 16.18 5.83 -13.39
N LEU A 239 16.37 6.89 -12.61
CA LEU A 239 16.25 6.89 -11.17
C LEU A 239 15.09 7.79 -10.79
N ILE A 240 14.15 7.30 -9.97
CA ILE A 240 13.08 8.14 -9.45
C ILE A 240 13.31 8.42 -7.97
N ARG A 241 12.94 9.61 -7.51
CA ARG A 241 12.73 9.87 -6.10
C ARG A 241 11.66 8.91 -5.58
N SER A 242 11.88 8.27 -4.43
CA SER A 242 10.89 7.39 -3.82
C SER A 242 9.55 8.10 -3.64
N VAL A 243 8.45 7.39 -3.90
CA VAL A 243 7.07 7.92 -3.82
C VAL A 243 6.60 7.85 -2.38
N THR A 244 7.13 8.73 -1.57
CA THR A 244 6.81 8.97 -0.16
C THR A 244 7.11 10.41 0.21
N ALA A 245 6.46 10.94 1.25
CA ALA A 245 6.73 12.27 1.77
C ALA A 245 7.87 12.29 2.80
N ASN A 246 8.11 11.16 3.47
CA ASN A 246 9.15 10.99 4.48
C ASN A 246 10.08 9.85 4.11
N SER A 247 11.35 9.95 4.57
CA SER A 247 12.32 8.89 4.38
C SER A 247 13.39 8.97 5.47
N LEU A 248 13.80 7.80 5.94
CA LEU A 248 15.00 7.61 6.76
C LEU A 248 15.96 6.70 5.98
N ARG A 249 16.31 7.14 4.76
CA ARG A 249 17.10 6.39 3.76
C ARG A 249 16.46 5.07 3.34
N SER A 250 15.14 4.95 3.44
CA SER A 250 14.36 3.83 2.93
C SER A 250 13.88 4.13 1.51
N PRO A 251 14.32 3.39 0.49
CA PRO A 251 13.79 3.54 -0.87
C PRO A 251 12.47 2.78 -1.00
N HIS A 252 11.54 3.32 -1.81
CA HIS A 252 10.24 2.73 -2.07
C HIS A 252 10.18 2.21 -3.52
N THR A 253 9.88 0.92 -3.67
CA THR A 253 9.71 0.27 -4.97
C THR A 253 8.27 0.41 -5.48
N GLY A 254 7.82 -0.52 -6.27
CA GLY A 254 6.46 -0.66 -6.82
C GLY A 254 6.50 -0.86 -8.32
N ALA A 255 5.38 -1.27 -8.90
CA ALA A 255 5.30 -1.63 -10.31
C ALA A 255 5.56 -0.43 -11.23
N LEU A 256 6.36 -0.67 -12.27
CA LEU A 256 6.43 0.17 -13.45
C LEU A 256 5.72 -0.50 -14.63
N ARG A 257 5.30 0.30 -15.60
CA ARG A 257 4.74 -0.18 -16.85
C ARG A 257 5.55 0.35 -18.01
N TYR A 258 6.16 -0.55 -18.78
CA TYR A 258 6.75 -0.19 -20.06
C TYR A 258 5.64 -0.07 -21.10
N GLU A 259 5.67 1.04 -21.84
CA GLU A 259 4.77 1.24 -22.97
C GLU A 259 5.19 0.34 -24.14
N ASP A 260 4.21 -0.24 -24.83
CA ASP A 260 4.46 -1.10 -25.98
C ASP A 260 5.19 -0.35 -27.11
N GLY A 261 6.18 -1.01 -27.68
CA GLY A 261 7.01 -0.41 -28.73
C GLY A 261 8.11 0.52 -28.23
N VAL A 262 8.14 0.88 -26.95
CA VAL A 262 9.20 1.68 -26.36
C VAL A 262 10.31 0.78 -25.80
N LYS A 263 11.56 1.17 -26.06
CA LYS A 263 12.72 0.44 -25.54
C LYS A 263 12.68 0.38 -24.01
N LYS A 264 12.74 -0.82 -23.43
CA LYS A 264 12.85 -1.01 -21.99
C LYS A 264 14.25 -0.62 -21.52
N ILE A 265 14.34 0.24 -20.51
CA ILE A 265 15.58 0.68 -19.88
C ILE A 265 15.54 0.39 -18.37
N PRO A 266 16.70 0.16 -17.71
CA PRO A 266 16.76 -0.06 -16.27
C PRO A 266 16.17 1.13 -15.49
N ALA A 267 15.38 0.83 -14.45
CA ALA A 267 14.72 1.83 -13.61
C ALA A 267 14.74 1.42 -12.14
N ALA A 268 15.09 2.37 -11.26
CA ALA A 268 15.13 2.15 -9.81
C ALA A 268 14.65 3.40 -9.06
N ALA A 269 14.11 3.19 -7.86
CA ALA A 269 13.90 4.25 -6.89
C ALA A 269 15.18 4.51 -6.10
N VAL A 270 15.44 5.76 -5.78
CA VAL A 270 16.46 6.19 -4.80
C VAL A 270 15.76 6.80 -3.60
N THR A 271 16.46 6.83 -2.45
CA THR A 271 15.93 7.52 -1.26
C THR A 271 15.74 9.01 -1.52
N LEU A 272 14.91 9.67 -0.72
CA LEU A 272 14.71 11.13 -0.80
C LEU A 272 16.04 11.88 -0.65
N GLU A 273 16.86 11.43 0.31
CA GLU A 273 18.16 12.03 0.63
C GLU A 273 19.16 11.90 -0.54
N ASP A 274 19.14 10.76 -1.21
CA ASP A 274 20.04 10.52 -2.35
C ASP A 274 19.52 11.23 -3.62
N ALA A 275 18.21 11.35 -3.83
CA ALA A 275 17.63 12.17 -4.89
C ALA A 275 18.05 13.64 -4.75
N GLU A 276 17.94 14.20 -3.54
CA GLU A 276 18.39 15.56 -3.23
C GLU A 276 19.93 15.72 -3.38
N LEU A 277 20.71 14.71 -3.00
CA LEU A 277 22.14 14.71 -3.25
C LEU A 277 22.45 14.81 -4.75
N LEU A 278 21.82 13.96 -5.57
CA LEU A 278 21.99 13.94 -7.01
C LEU A 278 21.61 15.28 -7.64
N ALA A 279 20.49 15.88 -7.20
CA ALA A 279 20.07 17.21 -7.65
C ALA A 279 21.11 18.30 -7.31
N ARG A 280 21.65 18.28 -6.08
CA ARG A 280 22.69 19.25 -5.69
C ARG A 280 24.00 19.06 -6.47
N LEU A 281 24.42 17.82 -6.74
CA LEU A 281 25.62 17.53 -7.53
C LEU A 281 25.44 17.98 -8.99
N ALA A 282 24.29 17.66 -9.59
CA ALA A 282 23.98 18.07 -10.99
C ALA A 282 23.98 19.60 -11.18
N ARG A 283 23.49 20.37 -10.19
CA ARG A 283 23.57 21.84 -10.22
C ARG A 283 25.00 22.39 -10.14
N ARG A 284 25.92 21.63 -9.56
CA ARG A 284 27.35 22.04 -9.43
C ARG A 284 28.19 21.66 -10.64
N GLY A 285 27.73 20.73 -11.48
CA GLY A 285 28.42 20.29 -12.68
C GLY A 285 28.12 18.86 -13.09
N LYS A 286 28.90 18.34 -14.01
CA LYS A 286 28.70 16.99 -14.52
C LYS A 286 28.82 15.96 -13.40
N THR A 287 27.80 15.14 -13.27
CA THR A 287 27.72 14.05 -12.29
C THR A 287 27.51 12.74 -13.03
N THR A 288 28.38 11.76 -12.77
CA THR A 288 28.30 10.43 -13.39
C THR A 288 27.88 9.39 -12.37
N VAL A 289 26.91 8.56 -12.73
CA VAL A 289 26.40 7.45 -11.93
C VAL A 289 26.62 6.13 -12.65
N GLU A 290 26.96 5.10 -11.89
CA GLU A 290 26.89 3.69 -12.29
C GLU A 290 25.65 3.06 -11.65
N LEU A 291 24.83 2.38 -12.47
CA LEU A 291 23.67 1.59 -12.07
C LEU A 291 23.82 0.16 -12.58
N SER A 292 23.62 -0.81 -11.71
CA SER A 292 23.57 -2.23 -12.06
C SER A 292 22.35 -2.86 -11.42
N LEU A 293 21.45 -3.41 -12.25
CA LEU A 293 20.26 -4.14 -11.82
C LEU A 293 20.34 -5.56 -12.35
N GLY A 294 20.14 -6.55 -11.47
CA GLY A 294 20.12 -7.97 -11.80
C GLY A 294 18.74 -8.53 -12.15
N ALA A 295 17.77 -7.66 -12.29
CA ALA A 295 16.35 -8.02 -12.49
C ALA A 295 16.12 -8.91 -13.71
N LYS A 296 15.19 -9.86 -13.57
CA LYS A 296 14.79 -10.78 -14.64
C LYS A 296 13.29 -11.03 -14.61
N THR A 297 12.68 -11.10 -15.79
CA THR A 297 11.32 -11.62 -15.95
C THR A 297 11.45 -13.09 -16.35
N LEU A 298 10.78 -13.96 -15.63
CA LEU A 298 10.68 -15.39 -15.85
C LEU A 298 9.31 -15.72 -16.48
N PRO A 299 9.07 -16.96 -16.97
CA PRO A 299 7.74 -17.37 -17.37
C PRO A 299 6.72 -17.21 -16.24
N ASP A 300 5.47 -16.90 -16.59
CA ASP A 300 4.36 -16.83 -15.64
C ASP A 300 4.30 -18.07 -14.75
N SER A 301 3.99 -17.90 -13.49
CA SER A 301 3.93 -18.93 -12.45
C SER A 301 2.50 -19.22 -12.03
N PRO A 302 2.14 -20.48 -11.72
CA PRO A 302 0.86 -20.78 -11.12
C PRO A 302 0.79 -20.24 -9.69
N SER A 303 -0.34 -19.62 -9.34
CA SER A 303 -0.70 -19.13 -8.02
C SER A 303 -2.20 -19.34 -7.79
N ALA A 304 -2.80 -18.70 -6.78
CA ALA A 304 -4.23 -18.78 -6.51
C ALA A 304 -4.72 -17.64 -5.61
N ASN A 305 -6.00 -17.28 -5.73
CA ASN A 305 -6.72 -16.64 -4.65
C ASN A 305 -7.02 -17.68 -3.55
N ALA A 306 -6.98 -17.27 -2.28
CA ALA A 306 -7.48 -18.08 -1.17
C ALA A 306 -8.91 -17.65 -0.83
N ILE A 307 -9.85 -18.60 -0.83
CA ILE A 307 -11.28 -18.30 -0.69
C ILE A 307 -11.91 -19.19 0.37
N ALA A 308 -12.79 -18.61 1.20
CA ALA A 308 -13.71 -19.34 2.07
C ALA A 308 -14.99 -18.54 2.28
N GLU A 309 -16.01 -19.15 2.88
CA GLU A 309 -17.33 -18.54 3.03
C GLU A 309 -17.89 -18.69 4.45
N LEU A 310 -18.61 -17.70 4.90
CA LEU A 310 -19.63 -17.81 5.93
C LEU A 310 -20.98 -17.88 5.22
N ARG A 311 -21.51 -19.09 5.06
CA ARG A 311 -22.71 -19.33 4.25
C ARG A 311 -23.94 -18.68 4.87
N GLY A 312 -24.68 -17.93 4.04
CA GLY A 312 -25.91 -17.28 4.43
C GLY A 312 -27.05 -18.24 4.75
N ARG A 313 -27.90 -17.85 5.72
CA ARG A 313 -28.99 -18.71 6.22
C ARG A 313 -30.26 -18.72 5.34
N GLU A 314 -30.49 -17.66 4.51
CA GLU A 314 -31.73 -17.51 3.72
C GLU A 314 -31.44 -17.38 2.21
N LEU A 315 -30.46 -16.60 1.85
CA LEU A 315 -30.10 -16.24 0.46
C LEU A 315 -28.63 -16.61 0.18
N PRO A 316 -28.25 -17.89 0.28
CA PRO A 316 -26.85 -18.31 0.23
C PRO A 316 -26.16 -18.06 -1.12
N ASP A 317 -26.92 -17.83 -2.18
CA ASP A 317 -26.41 -17.54 -3.53
C ASP A 317 -26.20 -16.03 -3.78
N GLU A 318 -26.54 -15.18 -2.82
CA GLU A 318 -26.25 -13.75 -2.84
C GLU A 318 -25.01 -13.49 -1.96
N VAL A 319 -24.03 -12.77 -2.50
CA VAL A 319 -22.69 -12.70 -1.92
C VAL A 319 -22.29 -11.27 -1.55
N VAL A 320 -21.73 -11.12 -0.35
CA VAL A 320 -20.93 -9.98 0.05
C VAL A 320 -19.47 -10.44 0.11
N VAL A 321 -18.59 -9.84 -0.70
CA VAL A 321 -17.15 -10.14 -0.69
C VAL A 321 -16.47 -9.27 0.36
N ILE A 322 -15.54 -9.87 1.11
CA ILE A 322 -14.58 -9.13 1.95
C ILE A 322 -13.17 -9.66 1.66
N GLY A 323 -12.16 -8.79 1.66
CA GLY A 323 -10.80 -9.25 1.35
C GLY A 323 -9.75 -8.17 1.41
N GLY A 324 -8.58 -8.56 0.96
CA GLY A 324 -7.37 -7.81 0.73
C GLY A 324 -6.45 -8.64 -0.15
N HIS A 325 -5.22 -8.18 -0.44
CA HIS A 325 -4.29 -8.95 -1.28
C HIS A 325 -3.21 -9.66 -0.46
N ILE A 326 -3.00 -10.93 -0.77
CA ILE A 326 -2.06 -11.79 -0.02
C ILE A 326 -0.61 -11.64 -0.49
N ASP A 327 -0.36 -11.17 -1.70
CA ASP A 327 0.98 -10.87 -2.17
C ASP A 327 1.49 -9.54 -1.58
N SER A 328 2.79 -9.32 -1.67
CA SER A 328 3.46 -8.08 -1.27
C SER A 328 4.72 -7.89 -2.11
N TRP A 329 5.33 -6.72 -2.06
CA TRP A 329 6.67 -6.53 -2.63
C TRP A 329 7.72 -7.42 -1.93
N ASP A 330 8.84 -7.63 -2.61
CA ASP A 330 9.97 -8.46 -2.16
C ASP A 330 10.93 -7.73 -1.19
N VAL A 331 10.36 -6.80 -0.41
CA VAL A 331 11.06 -6.01 0.62
C VAL A 331 10.14 -5.84 1.82
N GLY A 332 10.72 -5.70 3.02
CA GLY A 332 9.91 -5.71 4.24
C GLY A 332 9.23 -7.07 4.46
N ASP A 333 8.17 -7.08 5.23
CA ASP A 333 7.35 -8.26 5.52
C ASP A 333 5.99 -8.20 4.83
N GLY A 334 5.63 -7.05 4.23
CA GLY A 334 4.30 -6.81 3.69
C GLY A 334 3.23 -6.92 4.77
N SER A 335 3.51 -6.35 5.96
CA SER A 335 2.58 -6.39 7.09
C SER A 335 1.50 -5.34 6.99
N THR A 336 1.89 -4.14 6.51
CA THR A 336 0.98 -3.02 6.29
C THR A 336 0.31 -3.12 4.93
N ASP A 337 1.04 -3.63 3.92
CA ASP A 337 0.65 -3.71 2.50
C ASP A 337 0.87 -5.15 1.96
N ASP A 338 -0.12 -6.06 2.03
CA ASP A 338 -1.44 -5.94 2.64
C ASP A 338 -1.75 -7.15 3.54
N GLY A 339 -0.74 -7.60 4.30
CA GLY A 339 -0.94 -8.69 5.27
C GLY A 339 -2.02 -8.35 6.30
N GLY A 340 -2.07 -7.07 6.74
CA GLY A 340 -3.06 -6.58 7.69
C GLY A 340 -4.48 -6.72 7.17
N GLY A 341 -4.77 -6.27 5.95
CA GLY A 341 -6.09 -6.39 5.32
C GLY A 341 -6.52 -7.84 5.16
N CYS A 342 -5.61 -8.71 4.76
CA CYS A 342 -5.87 -10.15 4.69
C CYS A 342 -6.28 -10.73 6.06
N MET A 343 -5.56 -10.40 7.12
CA MET A 343 -5.87 -10.92 8.45
C MET A 343 -7.13 -10.31 9.03
N MET A 344 -7.41 -9.03 8.75
CA MET A 344 -8.70 -8.40 9.07
C MET A 344 -9.88 -9.13 8.41
N ALA A 345 -9.77 -9.52 7.15
CA ALA A 345 -10.84 -10.22 6.43
C ALA A 345 -11.09 -11.64 6.98
N ILE A 346 -10.02 -12.39 7.30
CA ILE A 346 -10.17 -13.72 7.95
C ILE A 346 -10.81 -13.56 9.33
N GLU A 347 -10.32 -12.61 10.13
CA GLU A 347 -10.81 -12.34 11.48
C GLU A 347 -12.27 -11.90 11.47
N ALA A 348 -12.67 -11.03 10.53
CA ALA A 348 -14.05 -10.57 10.40
C ALA A 348 -15.03 -11.73 10.22
N ALA A 349 -14.72 -12.68 9.33
CA ALA A 349 -15.58 -13.85 9.12
C ALA A 349 -15.55 -14.80 10.32
N ALA A 350 -14.39 -14.98 10.96
CA ALA A 350 -14.25 -15.81 12.16
C ALA A 350 -15.04 -15.25 13.34
N LEU A 351 -14.97 -13.92 13.58
CA LEU A 351 -15.75 -13.23 14.62
C LEU A 351 -17.25 -13.43 14.43
N LEU A 352 -17.75 -13.21 13.22
CA LEU A 352 -19.18 -13.40 12.92
C LEU A 352 -19.61 -14.85 13.23
N LYS A 353 -18.81 -15.83 12.86
CA LYS A 353 -19.08 -17.24 13.13
C LYS A 353 -19.01 -17.56 14.63
N GLU A 354 -17.97 -17.10 15.32
CA GLU A 354 -17.77 -17.31 16.77
C GLU A 354 -18.96 -16.75 17.58
N LEU A 355 -19.43 -15.56 17.18
CA LEU A 355 -20.57 -14.91 17.81
C LEU A 355 -21.93 -15.45 17.34
N GLY A 356 -21.97 -16.40 16.42
CA GLY A 356 -23.22 -16.92 15.86
C GLY A 356 -24.03 -15.90 15.05
N LEU A 357 -23.35 -14.86 14.54
CA LEU A 357 -23.92 -13.82 13.68
C LEU A 357 -23.92 -14.29 12.22
N VAL A 358 -24.76 -15.27 11.90
CA VAL A 358 -24.90 -15.79 10.54
C VAL A 358 -25.88 -14.89 9.77
N PRO A 359 -25.45 -14.14 8.74
CA PRO A 359 -26.33 -13.24 8.01
C PRO A 359 -27.24 -13.98 7.04
N ARG A 360 -28.21 -13.28 6.46
CA ARG A 360 -29.12 -13.85 5.44
C ARG A 360 -28.37 -14.29 4.19
N ARG A 361 -27.37 -13.50 3.75
CA ARG A 361 -26.54 -13.73 2.56
C ARG A 361 -25.16 -14.25 2.94
N THR A 362 -24.51 -14.88 2.00
CA THR A 362 -23.14 -15.38 2.17
C THR A 362 -22.13 -14.23 2.24
N ILE A 363 -21.24 -14.28 3.23
CA ILE A 363 -20.03 -13.47 3.26
C ILE A 363 -18.88 -14.33 2.75
N ARG A 364 -18.23 -13.90 1.68
CA ARG A 364 -17.10 -14.60 1.05
C ARG A 364 -15.81 -13.84 1.32
N VAL A 365 -14.88 -14.51 2.01
CA VAL A 365 -13.50 -14.03 2.17
C VAL A 365 -12.72 -14.36 0.91
N VAL A 366 -12.04 -13.38 0.34
CA VAL A 366 -11.14 -13.55 -0.81
C VAL A 366 -9.83 -12.86 -0.51
N LEU A 367 -8.74 -13.64 -0.40
CA LEU A 367 -7.40 -13.09 -0.36
C LEU A 367 -6.86 -13.15 -1.80
N PHE A 368 -6.80 -11.99 -2.42
CA PHE A 368 -6.42 -11.86 -3.83
C PHE A 368 -4.92 -12.04 -4.02
N THR A 369 -4.51 -12.67 -5.11
CA THR A 369 -3.10 -12.80 -5.47
C THR A 369 -2.75 -11.84 -6.60
N ASN A 370 -1.51 -11.34 -6.60
CA ASN A 370 -0.98 -10.50 -7.67
C ASN A 370 -1.68 -9.13 -7.82
N GLU A 371 -2.00 -8.47 -6.74
CA GLU A 371 -2.41 -7.06 -6.78
C GLU A 371 -1.24 -6.21 -7.27
N GLU A 372 -0.11 -6.31 -6.60
CA GLU A 372 1.08 -5.46 -6.64
C GLU A 372 1.65 -5.23 -8.05
N ASN A 373 1.56 -6.23 -8.92
CA ASN A 373 2.13 -6.12 -10.26
C ASN A 373 1.26 -6.70 -11.38
N GLY A 374 -0.10 -6.74 -11.18
CA GLY A 374 -0.94 -7.24 -12.26
C GLY A 374 -2.44 -7.25 -12.08
N LEU A 375 -2.96 -7.25 -10.85
CA LEU A 375 -4.38 -7.41 -10.54
C LEU A 375 -4.97 -8.69 -11.15
N ARG A 376 -4.18 -9.77 -11.27
CA ARG A 376 -4.66 -11.00 -11.92
C ARG A 376 -5.61 -11.78 -11.03
N GLY A 377 -5.46 -11.67 -9.69
CA GLY A 377 -6.36 -12.27 -8.71
C GLY A 377 -7.77 -11.73 -8.82
N GLY A 378 -7.92 -10.41 -8.74
CA GLY A 378 -9.21 -9.73 -8.88
C GLY A 378 -9.87 -9.98 -10.24
N LYS A 379 -9.08 -9.92 -11.33
CA LYS A 379 -9.57 -10.23 -12.69
C LYS A 379 -10.02 -11.69 -12.84
N ALA A 380 -9.29 -12.64 -12.27
CA ALA A 380 -9.64 -14.06 -12.30
C ALA A 380 -10.90 -14.34 -11.49
N TYR A 381 -11.01 -13.74 -10.30
CA TYR A 381 -12.21 -13.81 -9.50
C TYR A 381 -13.43 -13.30 -10.28
N HIS A 382 -13.32 -12.11 -10.86
CA HIS A 382 -14.40 -11.55 -11.67
C HIS A 382 -14.75 -12.44 -12.87
N ALA A 383 -13.77 -13.01 -13.57
CA ALA A 383 -14.02 -13.91 -14.68
C ALA A 383 -14.79 -15.18 -14.28
N ALA A 384 -14.52 -15.70 -13.07
CA ALA A 384 -15.16 -16.90 -12.54
C ALA A 384 -16.53 -16.61 -11.92
N HIS A 385 -16.67 -15.50 -11.18
CA HIS A 385 -17.79 -15.21 -10.30
C HIS A 385 -18.58 -13.97 -10.67
N GLY A 386 -18.18 -13.16 -11.65
CA GLY A 386 -18.83 -11.90 -12.00
C GLY A 386 -20.30 -12.01 -12.42
N LYS A 387 -20.77 -13.23 -12.73
CA LYS A 387 -22.19 -13.49 -13.02
C LYS A 387 -23.02 -13.87 -11.80
N GLU A 388 -22.39 -14.14 -10.66
CA GLU A 388 -23.07 -14.36 -9.39
C GLU A 388 -23.67 -13.05 -8.89
N LYS A 389 -24.67 -13.14 -8.03
CA LYS A 389 -25.31 -11.96 -7.45
C LYS A 389 -24.44 -11.40 -6.32
N HIS A 390 -23.51 -10.52 -6.66
CA HIS A 390 -22.78 -9.75 -5.67
C HIS A 390 -23.63 -8.59 -5.17
N VAL A 391 -23.84 -8.52 -3.85
CA VAL A 391 -24.60 -7.45 -3.20
C VAL A 391 -23.68 -6.29 -2.84
N ALA A 392 -22.47 -6.60 -2.40
CA ALA A 392 -21.41 -5.65 -2.13
C ALA A 392 -20.05 -6.33 -2.14
N ALA A 393 -18.99 -5.52 -2.22
CA ALA A 393 -17.60 -5.95 -2.04
C ALA A 393 -16.87 -4.95 -1.15
N ILE A 394 -16.05 -5.44 -0.20
CA ILE A 394 -15.24 -4.65 0.73
C ILE A 394 -13.80 -5.10 0.59
N GLU A 395 -12.89 -4.15 0.39
CA GLU A 395 -11.44 -4.40 0.38
C GLU A 395 -10.74 -3.56 1.43
N ALA A 396 -9.74 -4.14 2.11
CA ALA A 396 -8.84 -3.44 3.01
C ALA A 396 -7.46 -3.46 2.37
N ASP A 397 -6.98 -2.29 1.92
CA ASP A 397 -5.70 -2.11 1.21
C ASP A 397 -5.20 -0.66 1.40
N THR A 398 -5.32 -0.14 2.63
CA THR A 398 -4.82 1.19 2.99
C THR A 398 -4.12 1.18 4.34
N GLY A 399 -3.58 0.01 4.70
CA GLY A 399 -2.82 -0.23 5.91
C GLY A 399 -3.68 -0.58 7.13
N SER A 400 -3.05 -0.53 8.31
CA SER A 400 -3.62 -0.97 9.58
C SER A 400 -3.55 0.11 10.66
N GLY A 401 -3.69 1.39 10.28
CA GLY A 401 -3.75 2.51 11.21
C GLY A 401 -5.00 2.52 12.09
N ALA A 402 -5.16 3.56 12.91
CA ALA A 402 -6.34 3.71 13.76
C ALA A 402 -7.64 3.61 12.94
N PRO A 403 -8.68 2.94 13.45
CA PRO A 403 -9.97 2.86 12.76
C PRO A 403 -10.53 4.25 12.45
N ARG A 404 -11.09 4.42 11.25
CA ARG A 404 -11.74 5.66 10.83
C ARG A 404 -13.10 5.39 10.17
N GLY A 405 -13.17 4.46 9.20
CA GLY A 405 -14.42 4.14 8.53
C GLY A 405 -14.26 3.51 7.16
N PHE A 406 -15.15 3.90 6.23
CA PHE A 406 -15.22 3.33 4.90
C PHE A 406 -15.45 4.40 3.84
N GLY A 407 -14.75 4.26 2.71
CA GLY A 407 -15.12 4.92 1.46
C GLY A 407 -16.10 4.04 0.67
N ILE A 408 -17.14 4.64 0.09
CA ILE A 408 -18.27 3.93 -0.51
C ILE A 408 -18.44 4.37 -1.96
N SER A 409 -18.36 3.43 -2.89
CA SER A 409 -18.62 3.60 -4.32
C SER A 409 -19.89 2.87 -4.72
N GLY A 410 -20.88 3.63 -5.17
CA GLY A 410 -22.18 3.15 -5.59
C GLY A 410 -23.01 4.32 -6.10
N THR A 411 -24.31 4.12 -6.34
CA THR A 411 -25.22 5.23 -6.63
C THR A 411 -25.38 6.16 -5.42
N PRO A 412 -25.77 7.42 -5.58
CA PRO A 412 -26.00 8.32 -4.44
C PRO A 412 -26.99 7.74 -3.40
N GLU A 413 -27.99 7.00 -3.85
CA GLU A 413 -28.99 6.34 -3.00
C GLU A 413 -28.38 5.20 -2.19
N GLU A 414 -27.49 4.40 -2.80
CA GLU A 414 -26.78 3.32 -2.12
C GLU A 414 -25.79 3.87 -1.08
N VAL A 415 -25.05 4.91 -1.44
CA VAL A 415 -24.13 5.61 -0.53
C VAL A 415 -24.92 6.14 0.69
N ALA A 416 -26.01 6.87 0.46
CA ALA A 416 -26.86 7.39 1.53
C ALA A 416 -27.45 6.27 2.40
N ALA A 417 -27.84 5.15 1.78
CA ALA A 417 -28.40 4.00 2.50
C ALA A 417 -27.36 3.34 3.42
N VAL A 418 -26.06 3.32 3.05
CA VAL A 418 -24.98 2.81 3.91
C VAL A 418 -24.62 3.83 4.98
N GLN A 419 -24.54 5.11 4.64
CA GLN A 419 -24.20 6.19 5.60
C GLN A 419 -25.14 6.25 6.80
N ARG A 420 -26.39 5.81 6.65
CA ARG A 420 -27.36 5.72 7.76
C ARG A 420 -26.89 4.79 8.90
N PHE A 421 -25.98 3.87 8.64
CA PHE A 421 -25.46 2.93 9.64
C PHE A 421 -24.24 3.47 10.42
N ALA A 422 -23.78 4.69 10.15
CA ALA A 422 -22.62 5.28 10.82
C ALA A 422 -22.65 5.17 12.37
N PRO A 423 -23.81 5.37 13.06
CA PRO A 423 -23.85 5.24 14.52
C PRO A 423 -23.46 3.86 15.07
N LEU A 424 -23.63 2.79 14.27
CA LEU A 424 -23.24 1.44 14.68
C LEU A 424 -21.71 1.29 14.87
N PHE A 425 -20.93 2.14 14.22
CA PHE A 425 -19.47 2.06 14.17
C PHE A 425 -18.76 2.97 15.18
N GLU A 426 -19.49 3.79 15.94
CA GLU A 426 -18.92 4.74 16.92
C GLU A 426 -18.07 4.02 17.97
N GLY A 427 -18.56 2.90 18.51
CA GLY A 427 -17.84 2.10 19.51
C GLY A 427 -16.52 1.50 19.00
N LEU A 428 -16.37 1.33 17.69
CA LEU A 428 -15.16 0.88 17.04
C LEU A 428 -14.26 2.02 16.58
N GLY A 429 -14.75 3.28 16.59
CA GLY A 429 -14.04 4.43 16.04
C GLY A 429 -14.03 4.49 14.51
N ALA A 430 -14.95 3.76 13.85
CA ALA A 430 -15.02 3.59 12.41
C ALA A 430 -16.27 4.20 11.77
N SER A 431 -16.82 5.27 12.36
CA SER A 431 -18.10 5.87 11.97
C SER A 431 -18.05 6.83 10.77
N VAL A 432 -16.89 7.10 10.22
CA VAL A 432 -16.73 7.94 9.02
C VAL A 432 -17.10 7.13 7.78
N LEU A 433 -18.28 7.38 7.20
CA LEU A 433 -18.76 6.73 5.99
C LEU A 433 -18.85 7.77 4.87
N GLU A 434 -17.91 7.77 3.95
CA GLU A 434 -17.73 8.80 2.93
C GLU A 434 -18.07 8.25 1.53
N ALA A 435 -18.50 9.14 0.63
CA ALA A 435 -18.64 8.79 -0.78
C ALA A 435 -17.25 8.68 -1.43
N GLY A 436 -17.07 7.68 -2.31
CA GLY A 436 -15.79 7.34 -2.93
C GLY A 436 -15.02 6.30 -2.13
N GLY A 437 -14.18 5.54 -2.79
CA GLY A 437 -13.43 4.43 -2.21
C GLY A 437 -13.63 3.14 -3.00
N GLY A 438 -13.31 2.01 -2.39
CA GLY A 438 -13.27 0.70 -3.01
C GLY A 438 -11.88 0.10 -2.88
N GLY A 439 -11.52 -0.82 -3.75
CA GLY A 439 -10.21 -1.45 -3.80
C GLY A 439 -9.81 -1.82 -5.22
N ALA A 440 -8.54 -2.10 -5.39
CA ALA A 440 -7.98 -2.42 -6.71
C ALA A 440 -8.48 -3.77 -7.22
N ASP A 441 -8.51 -4.79 -6.37
CA ASP A 441 -8.91 -6.15 -6.73
C ASP A 441 -10.42 -6.30 -6.95
N ILE A 442 -11.24 -5.54 -6.21
CA ILE A 442 -12.71 -5.52 -6.41
C ILE A 442 -13.15 -4.56 -7.50
N SER A 443 -12.24 -3.77 -8.09
CA SER A 443 -12.58 -2.80 -9.12
C SER A 443 -13.30 -3.37 -10.35
N PRO A 444 -13.11 -4.62 -10.77
CA PRO A 444 -13.93 -5.21 -11.83
C PRO A 444 -15.41 -5.35 -11.46
N LEU A 445 -15.72 -5.71 -10.20
CA LEU A 445 -17.08 -5.77 -9.67
C LEU A 445 -17.70 -4.37 -9.59
N THR A 446 -16.92 -3.38 -9.14
CA THR A 446 -17.36 -1.96 -9.10
C THR A 446 -17.78 -1.46 -10.48
N LYS A 447 -17.04 -1.84 -11.54
CA LYS A 447 -17.34 -1.47 -12.93
C LYS A 447 -18.67 -2.09 -13.42
N ASP A 448 -19.04 -3.24 -12.89
CA ASP A 448 -20.30 -3.90 -13.17
C ASP A 448 -21.47 -3.35 -12.32
N GLY A 449 -21.20 -2.33 -11.51
CA GLY A 449 -22.21 -1.64 -10.69
C GLY A 449 -22.43 -2.28 -9.31
N VAL A 450 -21.56 -3.18 -8.86
CA VAL A 450 -21.62 -3.71 -7.49
C VAL A 450 -21.21 -2.61 -6.50
N LEU A 451 -22.01 -2.43 -5.45
CA LEU A 451 -21.68 -1.55 -4.32
C LEU A 451 -20.33 -1.95 -3.73
N SER A 452 -19.36 -1.06 -3.76
CA SER A 452 -17.99 -1.35 -3.36
C SER A 452 -17.51 -0.41 -2.26
N LEU A 453 -16.82 -0.97 -1.27
CA LEU A 453 -16.31 -0.21 -0.14
C LEU A 453 -14.81 -0.48 0.03
N GLY A 454 -14.06 0.57 0.40
CA GLY A 454 -12.72 0.45 0.94
C GLY A 454 -12.74 0.66 2.45
N LEU A 455 -12.12 -0.23 3.22
CA LEU A 455 -11.86 0.05 4.62
C LEU A 455 -10.76 1.11 4.69
N HIS A 456 -11.06 2.23 5.33
CA HIS A 456 -10.17 3.39 5.42
C HIS A 456 -9.75 3.65 6.88
N PRO A 457 -8.67 3.02 7.37
CA PRO A 457 -8.04 3.44 8.61
C PRO A 457 -7.32 4.77 8.44
N ASP A 458 -6.69 5.29 9.49
CA ASP A 458 -5.78 6.43 9.39
C ASP A 458 -4.57 6.05 8.52
N ALA A 459 -4.46 6.65 7.34
CA ALA A 459 -3.41 6.41 6.37
C ALA A 459 -2.24 7.43 6.47
N SER A 460 -2.18 8.24 7.53
CA SER A 460 -1.18 9.33 7.65
C SER A 460 0.27 8.85 7.61
N ALA A 461 0.54 7.63 8.09
CA ALA A 461 1.86 6.99 8.06
C ALA A 461 2.00 5.88 6.98
N TYR A 462 0.93 5.53 6.27
CA TYR A 462 0.92 4.40 5.33
C TYR A 462 2.00 4.52 4.26
N PHE A 463 2.07 5.66 3.58
CA PHE A 463 3.06 5.88 2.51
C PHE A 463 4.49 6.13 3.00
N ASP A 464 4.72 6.18 4.30
CA ASP A 464 6.07 6.15 4.87
C ASP A 464 6.64 4.72 4.94
N LEU A 465 5.77 3.71 4.92
CA LEU A 465 6.09 2.29 5.04
C LEU A 465 5.91 1.53 3.71
N HIS A 466 4.82 1.80 3.03
CA HIS A 466 4.35 1.17 1.80
C HIS A 466 5.45 0.96 0.76
N HIS A 467 5.59 -0.25 0.25
CA HIS A 467 6.57 -0.65 -0.77
C HIS A 467 8.05 -0.45 -0.38
N SER A 468 8.36 -0.50 0.90
CA SER A 468 9.71 -0.26 1.41
C SER A 468 10.17 -1.36 2.38
N PRO A 469 11.49 -1.44 2.67
CA PRO A 469 11.99 -2.32 3.71
C PRO A 469 11.48 -2.01 5.13
N ALA A 470 10.80 -0.87 5.31
CA ALA A 470 10.21 -0.44 6.58
C ALA A 470 8.80 -0.99 6.81
N ASP A 471 8.18 -1.63 5.82
CA ASP A 471 6.90 -2.33 6.01
C ASP A 471 7.13 -3.65 6.74
N THR A 472 7.13 -3.57 8.06
CA THR A 472 7.46 -4.66 8.99
C THR A 472 6.44 -4.74 10.11
N PHE A 473 6.29 -5.94 10.66
CA PHE A 473 5.27 -6.27 11.66
C PHE A 473 5.28 -5.37 12.91
N ASP A 474 6.44 -4.87 13.33
CA ASP A 474 6.58 -3.97 14.48
C ASP A 474 5.89 -2.60 14.33
N LYS A 475 5.35 -2.31 13.15
CA LYS A 475 4.57 -1.08 12.86
C LYS A 475 3.07 -1.25 13.13
N ILE A 476 2.62 -2.48 13.40
CA ILE A 476 1.20 -2.80 13.53
C ILE A 476 0.76 -2.72 14.98
N ASP A 477 -0.22 -1.85 15.25
CA ASP A 477 -0.88 -1.76 16.54
C ASP A 477 -1.97 -2.84 16.66
N PRO A 478 -1.93 -3.72 17.68
CA PRO A 478 -2.90 -4.80 17.83
C PRO A 478 -4.34 -4.31 18.02
N ASP A 479 -4.58 -3.24 18.81
CA ASP A 479 -5.93 -2.69 19.03
C ASP A 479 -6.52 -2.10 17.75
N HIS A 480 -5.70 -1.40 16.97
CA HIS A 480 -6.13 -0.86 15.68
C HIS A 480 -6.53 -1.97 14.69
N LEU A 481 -5.71 -3.02 14.60
CA LEU A 481 -5.96 -4.14 13.67
C LEU A 481 -7.27 -4.87 14.03
N GLU A 482 -7.47 -5.19 15.31
CA GLU A 482 -8.66 -5.91 15.77
C GLU A 482 -9.95 -5.07 15.61
N ARG A 483 -9.88 -3.77 15.91
CA ARG A 483 -11.05 -2.88 15.74
C ARG A 483 -11.40 -2.68 14.27
N ASN A 484 -10.42 -2.61 13.37
CA ASN A 484 -10.67 -2.58 11.93
C ASN A 484 -11.28 -3.91 11.44
N ALA A 485 -10.82 -5.06 11.94
CA ALA A 485 -11.41 -6.37 11.63
C ALA A 485 -12.87 -6.44 12.09
N ALA A 486 -13.18 -5.97 13.31
CA ALA A 486 -14.53 -5.89 13.82
C ALA A 486 -15.42 -4.91 13.02
N ALA A 487 -14.86 -3.78 12.57
CA ALA A 487 -15.56 -2.85 11.70
C ALA A 487 -15.88 -3.48 10.33
N MET A 488 -14.94 -4.22 9.74
CA MET A 488 -15.18 -4.99 8.52
C MET A 488 -16.26 -6.06 8.73
N ALA A 489 -16.22 -6.78 9.86
CA ALA A 489 -17.23 -7.77 10.22
C ALA A 489 -18.62 -7.14 10.32
N LEU A 490 -18.74 -6.01 11.00
CA LEU A 490 -19.99 -5.29 11.18
C LEU A 490 -20.54 -4.78 9.84
N MET A 491 -19.70 -4.18 9.00
CA MET A 491 -20.13 -3.69 7.68
C MET A 491 -20.57 -4.85 6.79
N ALA A 492 -19.81 -5.94 6.75
CA ALA A 492 -20.18 -7.13 5.99
C ALA A 492 -21.50 -7.73 6.48
N PHE A 493 -21.71 -7.80 7.81
CA PHE A 493 -22.97 -8.27 8.38
C PHE A 493 -24.13 -7.37 8.01
N VAL A 494 -23.99 -6.04 8.16
CA VAL A 494 -25.05 -5.07 7.79
C VAL A 494 -25.44 -5.23 6.31
N LEU A 495 -24.45 -5.34 5.41
CA LEU A 495 -24.71 -5.47 3.97
C LEU A 495 -25.33 -6.83 3.60
N ALA A 496 -24.95 -7.88 4.31
CA ALA A 496 -25.45 -9.23 4.05
C ALA A 496 -26.81 -9.51 4.72
N GLU A 497 -27.17 -8.77 5.76
CA GLU A 497 -28.42 -8.95 6.52
C GLU A 497 -29.57 -8.09 6.00
N ARG A 498 -29.30 -6.88 5.46
CA ARG A 498 -30.33 -5.93 4.97
C ARG A 498 -31.15 -6.42 3.79
#